data_24629701e6aec8648dca8ac6abaa9989
#
_entry.id   24629701e6aec8648dca8ac6abaa9989
#
_cell.length_a   1.000
_cell.length_b   1.000
_cell.length_c   1.000
_cell.angle_alpha   90.00
_cell.angle_beta   90.00
_cell.angle_gamma   90.00
#
_symmetry.space_group_name_H-M   'P 1'
#
loop_
_entity.id
_entity.type
_entity.pdbx_description
1 polymer ?
#
loop_
_entity_poly.entity_id
_entity_poly.type
_entity_poly.pdbx_seq_one_letter_code
_entity_poly.pdbx_strand_id
1 'polypeptide(L)'
;MPEAARKIRVRCVVNGRATTLEAYPMARLLDVLREQAGLTGTKEGCGEGECGACSIEMDGALVNSCLMPALQAEGTSIRTIEGVADDTRLHAVQQAFLMHGGAQCGICTPGMILAAVNLLARKPQPTESEIREGLAGNLCRCTGYIKIFESVVEACRGTEKRA
;
A
#
# COMPACT_ATOMS: atom_id res chain seq x y z
N MET A 1 -25.82 -1.48 -30.84
CA MET A 1 -24.60 -2.00 -30.23
C MET A 1 -24.12 -0.96 -29.23
N PRO A 2 -23.84 -1.30 -27.98
CA PRO A 2 -23.24 -0.30 -27.04
C PRO A 2 -21.93 0.17 -27.64
N GLU A 3 -21.70 1.47 -27.61
CA GLU A 3 -20.45 2.11 -28.04
C GLU A 3 -19.30 1.48 -27.25
N ALA A 4 -18.29 0.96 -27.95
CA ALA A 4 -17.14 0.34 -27.30
C ALA A 4 -16.51 1.34 -26.34
N ALA A 5 -16.40 0.99 -25.08
CA ALA A 5 -15.80 1.86 -24.06
C ALA A 5 -14.42 2.31 -24.55
N ARG A 6 -14.18 3.63 -24.54
CA ARG A 6 -12.88 4.20 -24.93
C ARG A 6 -11.99 4.33 -23.71
N LYS A 7 -10.69 4.08 -23.91
CA LYS A 7 -9.71 4.40 -22.89
C LYS A 7 -9.66 5.92 -22.66
N ILE A 8 -9.51 6.31 -21.43
CA ILE A 8 -9.29 7.68 -20.99
C ILE A 8 -7.85 7.85 -20.55
N ARG A 9 -7.38 9.10 -20.54
CA ARG A 9 -6.11 9.46 -19.91
C ARG A 9 -6.40 9.94 -18.50
N VAL A 10 -5.83 9.26 -17.52
CA VAL A 10 -5.91 9.56 -16.10
C VAL A 10 -4.58 10.20 -15.70
N ARG A 11 -4.60 11.46 -15.29
CA ARG A 11 -3.42 12.22 -14.84
C ARG A 11 -3.40 12.25 -13.33
N CYS A 12 -2.36 11.72 -12.74
CA CYS A 12 -2.18 11.65 -11.30
C CYS A 12 -0.70 11.81 -10.93
N VAL A 13 -0.42 11.87 -9.64
CA VAL A 13 0.94 11.79 -9.12
C VAL A 13 1.13 10.40 -8.52
N VAL A 14 2.09 9.61 -9.01
CA VAL A 14 2.38 8.28 -8.48
C VAL A 14 3.81 8.28 -7.93
N ASN A 15 3.93 7.97 -6.64
CA ASN A 15 5.21 7.96 -5.92
C ASN A 15 6.01 9.25 -6.14
N GLY A 16 5.32 10.40 -6.04
CA GLY A 16 5.91 11.72 -6.22
C GLY A 16 6.19 12.14 -7.67
N ARG A 17 5.83 11.33 -8.67
CA ARG A 17 6.06 11.61 -10.10
C ARG A 17 4.74 11.85 -10.82
N ALA A 18 4.64 12.96 -11.57
CA ALA A 18 3.52 13.20 -12.46
C ALA A 18 3.44 12.07 -13.50
N THR A 19 2.29 11.41 -13.57
CA THR A 19 2.08 10.19 -14.36
C THR A 19 0.78 10.32 -15.15
N THR A 20 0.76 9.84 -16.38
CA THR A 20 -0.44 9.69 -17.19
C THR A 20 -0.65 8.21 -17.49
N LEU A 21 -1.81 7.69 -17.08
CA LEU A 21 -2.21 6.30 -17.27
C LEU A 21 -3.31 6.25 -18.35
N GLU A 22 -3.28 5.27 -19.25
CA GLU A 22 -4.32 5.06 -20.25
C GLU A 22 -5.14 3.83 -19.89
N ALA A 23 -6.35 4.02 -19.40
CA ALA A 23 -7.19 2.94 -18.92
C ALA A 23 -8.64 3.08 -19.34
N TYR A 24 -9.38 1.98 -19.32
CA TYR A 24 -10.84 2.08 -19.33
C TYR A 24 -11.30 2.71 -18.02
N PRO A 25 -12.33 3.58 -18.03
CA PRO A 25 -12.72 4.35 -16.83
C PRO A 25 -12.98 3.44 -15.61
N MET A 26 -13.60 2.29 -15.82
CA MET A 26 -13.97 1.33 -14.78
C MET A 26 -12.97 0.19 -14.61
N ALA A 27 -11.80 0.24 -15.27
CA ALA A 27 -10.73 -0.71 -14.99
C ALA A 27 -10.29 -0.60 -13.53
N ARG A 28 -9.95 -1.71 -12.88
CA ARG A 28 -9.44 -1.70 -11.52
C ARG A 28 -8.11 -0.94 -11.48
N LEU A 29 -7.97 0.00 -10.56
CA LEU A 29 -6.74 0.77 -10.41
C LEU A 29 -5.53 -0.15 -10.12
N LEU A 30 -5.75 -1.25 -9.41
CA LEU A 30 -4.75 -2.30 -9.19
C LEU A 30 -4.10 -2.77 -10.49
N ASP A 31 -4.92 -3.13 -11.48
CA ASP A 31 -4.42 -3.65 -12.77
C ASP A 31 -3.67 -2.56 -13.54
N VAL A 32 -4.21 -1.34 -13.52
CA VAL A 32 -3.59 -0.20 -14.20
C VAL A 32 -2.21 0.13 -13.60
N LEU A 33 -2.09 0.14 -12.27
CA LEU A 33 -0.81 0.37 -11.59
C LEU A 33 0.20 -0.73 -11.91
N ARG A 34 -0.22 -1.99 -11.93
CA ARG A 34 0.67 -3.13 -12.19
C ARG A 34 1.08 -3.26 -13.65
N GLU A 35 0.13 -3.08 -14.59
CA GLU A 35 0.35 -3.38 -16.01
C GLU A 35 0.91 -2.18 -16.78
N GLN A 36 0.46 -0.97 -16.47
CA GLN A 36 0.88 0.20 -17.22
C GLN A 36 1.99 0.98 -16.51
N ALA A 37 1.89 1.15 -15.19
CA ALA A 37 2.93 1.83 -14.43
C ALA A 37 4.09 0.89 -14.03
N GLY A 38 3.96 -0.44 -14.24
CA GLY A 38 4.97 -1.42 -13.86
C GLY A 38 5.13 -1.61 -12.34
N LEU A 39 4.19 -1.09 -11.54
CA LEU A 39 4.25 -1.10 -10.07
C LEU A 39 3.71 -2.43 -9.53
N THR A 40 4.46 -3.50 -9.74
CA THR A 40 4.06 -4.87 -9.41
C THR A 40 4.17 -5.22 -7.93
N GLY A 41 4.70 -4.33 -7.10
CA GLY A 41 4.77 -4.47 -5.66
C GLY A 41 3.39 -4.52 -5.01
N THR A 42 2.41 -3.74 -5.52
CA THR A 42 1.01 -3.87 -5.11
C THR A 42 0.48 -5.23 -5.54
N LYS A 43 -0.05 -6.04 -4.60
CA LYS A 43 -0.41 -7.44 -4.85
C LYS A 43 -1.93 -7.64 -4.90
N GLU A 44 -2.35 -8.66 -5.62
CA GLU A 44 -3.72 -9.15 -5.58
C GLU A 44 -3.79 -10.40 -4.68
N GLY A 45 -4.71 -10.38 -3.71
CA GLY A 45 -5.05 -11.56 -2.91
C GLY A 45 -6.48 -12.02 -3.21
N CYS A 46 -7.49 -11.30 -2.76
CA CYS A 46 -8.91 -11.67 -2.95
C CYS A 46 -9.56 -11.05 -4.19
N GLY A 47 -9.13 -9.85 -4.61
CA GLY A 47 -9.80 -9.08 -5.68
C GLY A 47 -11.15 -8.47 -5.29
N GLU A 48 -11.57 -8.60 -4.03
CA GLU A 48 -12.93 -8.29 -3.52
C GLU A 48 -12.91 -7.25 -2.38
N GLY A 49 -11.75 -6.62 -2.12
CA GLY A 49 -11.63 -5.57 -1.10
C GLY A 49 -11.46 -6.05 0.34
N GLU A 50 -11.37 -7.36 0.59
CA GLU A 50 -11.38 -7.95 1.93
C GLU A 50 -9.97 -8.06 2.55
N CYS A 51 -8.96 -8.44 1.76
CA CYS A 51 -7.68 -8.89 2.31
C CYS A 51 -6.61 -7.81 2.44
N GLY A 52 -6.78 -6.65 1.84
CA GLY A 52 -5.82 -5.54 1.91
C GLY A 52 -4.47 -5.76 1.23
N ALA A 53 -4.23 -6.88 0.51
CA ALA A 53 -2.97 -7.10 -0.20
C ALA A 53 -2.71 -6.04 -1.29
N CYS A 54 -3.77 -5.45 -1.81
CA CYS A 54 -3.77 -4.41 -2.82
C CYS A 54 -3.82 -2.97 -2.25
N SER A 55 -3.62 -2.80 -0.94
CA SER A 55 -3.65 -1.49 -0.32
C SER A 55 -2.62 -0.56 -0.94
N ILE A 56 -3.07 0.65 -1.24
CA ILE A 56 -2.27 1.81 -1.64
C ILE A 56 -2.70 3.00 -0.78
N GLU A 57 -1.88 4.03 -0.73
CA GLU A 57 -2.29 5.31 -0.17
C GLU A 57 -2.72 6.23 -1.30
N MET A 58 -3.90 6.83 -1.21
CA MET A 58 -4.43 7.79 -2.15
C MET A 58 -4.88 9.04 -1.38
N ASP A 59 -4.25 10.18 -1.66
CA ASP A 59 -4.45 11.45 -0.95
C ASP A 59 -4.37 11.32 0.59
N GLY A 60 -3.43 10.48 1.07
CA GLY A 60 -3.22 10.21 2.50
C GLY A 60 -4.14 9.16 3.11
N ALA A 61 -5.15 8.69 2.40
CA ALA A 61 -6.04 7.62 2.84
C ALA A 61 -5.60 6.25 2.32
N LEU A 62 -5.66 5.22 3.16
CA LEU A 62 -5.40 3.84 2.74
C LEU A 62 -6.65 3.28 2.05
N VAL A 63 -6.49 2.80 0.80
CA VAL A 63 -7.58 2.27 -0.01
C VAL A 63 -7.22 0.95 -0.67
N ASN A 64 -8.21 0.11 -0.94
CA ASN A 64 -8.04 -1.16 -1.67
C ASN A 64 -8.13 -0.93 -3.18
N SER A 65 -7.00 -0.90 -3.88
CA SER A 65 -6.93 -0.58 -5.31
C SER A 65 -7.68 -1.56 -6.22
N CYS A 66 -8.02 -2.77 -5.75
CA CYS A 66 -8.84 -3.72 -6.49
C CYS A 66 -10.31 -3.28 -6.62
N LEU A 67 -10.80 -2.39 -5.74
CA LEU A 67 -12.16 -1.83 -5.80
C LEU A 67 -12.22 -0.43 -6.41
N MET A 68 -11.06 0.22 -6.59
CA MET A 68 -11.00 1.59 -7.10
C MET A 68 -11.07 1.60 -8.63
N PRO A 69 -12.07 2.25 -9.25
CA PRO A 69 -12.07 2.52 -10.69
C PRO A 69 -10.91 3.44 -11.07
N ALA A 70 -10.25 3.18 -12.19
CA ALA A 70 -9.13 3.97 -12.68
C ALA A 70 -9.46 5.47 -12.82
N LEU A 71 -10.68 5.80 -13.20
CA LEU A 71 -11.13 7.18 -13.35
C LEU A 71 -11.05 7.98 -12.04
N GLN A 72 -11.15 7.33 -10.87
CA GLN A 72 -11.05 8.00 -9.56
C GLN A 72 -9.62 8.41 -9.20
N ALA A 73 -8.64 7.95 -9.95
CA ALA A 73 -7.25 8.38 -9.77
C ALA A 73 -6.93 9.73 -10.43
N GLU A 74 -7.85 10.31 -11.24
CA GLU A 74 -7.62 11.61 -11.87
C GLU A 74 -7.41 12.70 -10.82
N GLY A 75 -6.28 13.40 -10.91
CA GLY A 75 -5.91 14.51 -10.02
C GLY A 75 -5.42 14.11 -8.64
N THR A 76 -5.32 12.80 -8.32
CA THR A 76 -4.93 12.32 -6.99
C THR A 76 -3.43 12.10 -6.86
N SER A 77 -2.96 12.00 -5.61
CA SER A 77 -1.61 11.56 -5.26
C SER A 77 -1.66 10.13 -4.72
N ILE A 78 -0.97 9.22 -5.41
CA ILE A 78 -0.94 7.79 -5.08
C ILE A 78 0.46 7.43 -4.58
N ARG A 79 0.53 6.72 -3.45
CA ARG A 79 1.75 6.07 -2.97
C ARG A 79 1.54 4.55 -2.92
N THR A 80 2.40 3.84 -3.62
CA THR A 80 2.50 2.37 -3.58
C THR A 80 3.70 1.96 -2.74
N ILE A 81 3.91 0.65 -2.57
CA ILE A 81 5.05 0.13 -1.79
C ILE A 81 6.40 0.59 -2.36
N GLU A 82 6.51 0.79 -3.67
CA GLU A 82 7.71 1.28 -4.34
C GLU A 82 8.07 2.72 -3.92
N GLY A 83 7.09 3.50 -3.48
CA GLY A 83 7.30 4.87 -3.01
C GLY A 83 7.45 4.98 -1.49
N VAL A 84 7.59 3.88 -0.75
CA VAL A 84 7.78 3.91 0.70
C VAL A 84 9.26 4.09 1.08
N ALA A 85 10.16 3.45 0.35
CA ALA A 85 11.60 3.69 0.49
C ALA A 85 11.99 5.01 -0.18
N ASP A 86 13.04 5.66 0.31
CA ASP A 86 13.78 6.63 -0.49
C ASP A 86 14.80 5.87 -1.38
N ASP A 87 15.37 6.54 -2.38
CA ASP A 87 16.25 5.90 -3.38
C ASP A 87 17.44 5.14 -2.76
N THR A 88 17.81 5.43 -1.53
CA THR A 88 19.03 4.91 -0.89
C THR A 88 18.76 4.12 0.38
N ARG A 89 17.57 4.27 0.99
CA ARG A 89 17.27 3.69 2.31
C ARG A 89 15.86 3.18 2.41
N LEU A 90 15.74 1.99 2.99
CA LEU A 90 14.44 1.45 3.37
C LEU A 90 13.81 2.29 4.50
N HIS A 91 12.50 2.44 4.45
CA HIS A 91 11.74 3.01 5.55
C HIS A 91 11.90 2.15 6.83
N ALA A 92 11.81 2.75 8.02
CA ALA A 92 11.97 2.04 9.30
C ALA A 92 11.06 0.79 9.41
N VAL A 93 9.82 0.88 8.93
CA VAL A 93 8.89 -0.26 8.88
C VAL A 93 9.41 -1.37 7.98
N GLN A 94 9.94 -1.05 6.79
CA GLN A 94 10.49 -2.05 5.88
C GLN A 94 11.72 -2.74 6.49
N GLN A 95 12.61 -1.98 7.11
CA GLN A 95 13.78 -2.54 7.81
C GLN A 95 13.36 -3.47 8.94
N ALA A 96 12.38 -3.07 9.77
CA ALA A 96 11.87 -3.87 10.86
C ALA A 96 11.23 -5.18 10.37
N PHE A 97 10.46 -5.14 9.27
CA PHE A 97 9.89 -6.34 8.66
C PHE A 97 10.96 -7.34 8.21
N LEU A 98 12.08 -6.85 7.66
CA LEU A 98 13.22 -7.72 7.29
C LEU A 98 13.91 -8.31 8.52
N MET A 99 14.15 -7.50 9.54
CA MET A 99 14.91 -7.92 10.74
C MET A 99 14.13 -8.87 11.64
N HIS A 100 12.82 -8.68 11.77
CA HIS A 100 11.97 -9.47 12.68
C HIS A 100 11.19 -10.58 11.97
N GLY A 101 11.35 -10.73 10.65
CA GLY A 101 10.65 -11.78 9.89
C GLY A 101 9.15 -11.52 9.75
N GLY A 102 8.75 -10.24 9.60
CA GLY A 102 7.36 -9.83 9.37
C GLY A 102 6.79 -10.29 8.02
N ALA A 103 7.61 -10.90 7.16
CA ALA A 103 7.21 -11.41 5.86
C ALA A 103 7.56 -12.90 5.71
N GLN A 104 6.68 -13.67 5.05
CA GLN A 104 6.95 -15.06 4.62
C GLN A 104 6.72 -15.19 3.11
N CYS A 105 5.49 -15.47 2.65
CA CYS A 105 5.22 -15.60 1.21
C CYS A 105 5.29 -14.26 0.44
N GLY A 106 5.15 -13.12 1.12
CA GLY A 106 5.28 -11.78 0.55
C GLY A 106 4.01 -11.17 -0.02
N ILE A 107 2.89 -11.91 -0.16
CA ILE A 107 1.66 -11.39 -0.80
C ILE A 107 1.03 -10.26 0.01
N CYS A 108 0.88 -10.40 1.32
CA CYS A 108 0.31 -9.35 2.17
C CYS A 108 1.30 -8.24 2.51
N THR A 109 2.60 -8.48 2.35
CA THR A 109 3.66 -7.62 2.88
C THR A 109 3.59 -6.17 2.39
N PRO A 110 3.40 -5.87 1.10
CA PRO A 110 3.30 -4.49 0.62
C PRO A 110 2.14 -3.72 1.24
N GLY A 111 0.94 -4.31 1.26
CA GLY A 111 -0.24 -3.69 1.87
C GLY A 111 -0.08 -3.51 3.37
N MET A 112 0.48 -4.50 4.06
CA MET A 112 0.74 -4.46 5.50
C MET A 112 1.74 -3.35 5.87
N ILE A 113 2.82 -3.18 5.09
CA ILE A 113 3.79 -2.11 5.27
C ILE A 113 3.14 -0.74 5.05
N LEU A 114 2.35 -0.57 3.98
CA LEU A 114 1.64 0.69 3.73
C LEU A 114 0.66 1.03 4.86
N ALA A 115 -0.10 0.04 5.37
CA ALA A 115 -0.98 0.23 6.51
C ALA A 115 -0.21 0.67 7.76
N ALA A 116 0.93 0.03 8.06
CA ALA A 116 1.78 0.41 9.18
C ALA A 116 2.37 1.81 9.01
N VAL A 117 2.88 2.15 7.83
CA VAL A 117 3.40 3.49 7.53
C VAL A 117 2.33 4.56 7.70
N ASN A 118 1.12 4.32 7.18
CA ASN A 118 -0.01 5.24 7.31
C ASN A 118 -0.46 5.39 8.77
N LEU A 119 -0.47 4.30 9.55
CA LEU A 119 -0.73 4.35 10.99
C LEU A 119 0.30 5.23 11.71
N LEU A 120 1.61 4.96 11.49
CA LEU A 120 2.69 5.67 12.18
C LEU A 120 2.79 7.14 11.78
N ALA A 121 2.40 7.52 10.57
CA ALA A 121 2.30 8.92 10.16
C ALA A 121 1.24 9.68 10.94
N ARG A 122 0.12 9.03 11.29
CA ARG A 122 -0.96 9.63 12.09
C ARG A 122 -0.72 9.51 13.60
N LYS A 123 -0.09 8.44 14.01
CA LYS A 123 0.22 8.13 15.41
C LYS A 123 1.61 7.52 15.53
N PRO A 124 2.65 8.33 15.82
CA PRO A 124 4.04 7.85 15.86
C PRO A 124 4.32 6.84 16.98
N GLN A 125 3.53 6.84 18.05
CA GLN A 125 3.66 5.95 19.21
C GLN A 125 2.32 5.26 19.50
N PRO A 126 1.87 4.33 18.62
CA PRO A 126 0.65 3.59 18.85
C PRO A 126 0.86 2.52 19.94
N THR A 127 -0.19 2.28 20.72
CA THR A 127 -0.27 1.10 21.60
C THR A 127 -0.38 -0.18 20.76
N GLU A 128 -0.13 -1.33 21.37
CA GLU A 128 -0.29 -2.62 20.67
C GLU A 128 -1.73 -2.81 20.14
N SER A 129 -2.74 -2.40 20.92
CA SER A 129 -4.14 -2.44 20.48
C SER A 129 -4.37 -1.61 19.22
N GLU A 130 -3.81 -0.41 19.15
CA GLU A 130 -3.92 0.48 17.99
C GLU A 130 -3.15 -0.03 16.77
N ILE A 131 -2.04 -0.74 16.98
CA ILE A 131 -1.35 -1.44 15.90
C ILE A 131 -2.24 -2.55 15.33
N ARG A 132 -2.87 -3.35 16.19
CA ARG A 132 -3.79 -4.43 15.78
C ARG A 132 -4.98 -3.86 15.00
N GLU A 133 -5.59 -2.79 15.49
CA GLU A 133 -6.70 -2.11 14.83
C GLU A 133 -6.27 -1.49 13.50
N GLY A 134 -5.15 -0.77 13.47
CA GLY A 134 -4.63 -0.11 12.27
C GLY A 134 -4.25 -1.08 11.14
N LEU A 135 -3.94 -2.33 11.47
CA LEU A 135 -3.62 -3.39 10.51
C LEU A 135 -4.78 -4.37 10.26
N ALA A 136 -5.94 -4.18 10.89
CA ALA A 136 -7.06 -5.14 10.82
C ALA A 136 -7.61 -5.33 9.40
N GLY A 137 -7.48 -4.32 8.53
CA GLY A 137 -7.86 -4.40 7.11
C GLY A 137 -6.89 -5.19 6.23
N ASN A 138 -5.77 -5.69 6.78
CA ASN A 138 -4.74 -6.41 6.02
C ASN A 138 -4.57 -7.82 6.56
N LEU A 139 -4.92 -8.83 5.75
CA LEU A 139 -4.90 -10.22 6.17
C LEU A 139 -3.58 -10.91 5.81
N CYS A 140 -3.05 -11.68 6.78
CA CYS A 140 -1.90 -12.55 6.57
C CYS A 140 -2.22 -13.99 6.96
N ARG A 141 -2.07 -14.93 6.02
CA ARG A 141 -2.33 -16.37 6.27
C ARG A 141 -1.11 -17.12 6.83
N CYS A 142 0.09 -16.53 6.72
CA CYS A 142 1.34 -17.25 6.97
C CYS A 142 1.90 -17.02 8.38
N THR A 143 1.93 -15.75 8.86
CA THR A 143 2.78 -15.33 9.99
C THR A 143 2.11 -15.48 11.36
N GLY A 144 0.79 -15.63 11.41
CA GLY A 144 0.04 -15.53 12.66
C GLY A 144 0.11 -14.12 13.29
N TYR A 145 0.54 -13.11 12.54
CA TYR A 145 0.63 -11.68 12.89
C TYR A 145 1.67 -11.28 13.94
N ILE A 146 2.14 -12.18 14.80
CA ILE A 146 3.06 -11.85 15.91
C ILE A 146 4.28 -11.10 15.38
N LYS A 147 4.97 -11.66 14.37
CA LYS A 147 6.16 -11.02 13.79
C LYS A 147 5.87 -9.71 13.06
N ILE A 148 4.67 -9.54 12.53
CA ILE A 148 4.22 -8.29 11.92
C ILE A 148 4.08 -7.21 13.01
N PHE A 149 3.39 -7.52 14.10
CA PHE A 149 3.21 -6.56 15.21
C PHE A 149 4.54 -6.19 15.86
N GLU A 150 5.41 -7.18 16.13
CA GLU A 150 6.78 -6.93 16.63
C GLU A 150 7.56 -5.99 15.70
N SER A 151 7.43 -6.17 14.36
CA SER A 151 8.08 -5.31 13.37
C SER A 151 7.58 -3.86 13.46
N VAL A 152 6.28 -3.66 13.63
CA VAL A 152 5.71 -2.30 13.75
C VAL A 152 6.16 -1.65 15.07
N VAL A 153 6.13 -2.38 16.18
CA VAL A 153 6.63 -1.90 17.48
C VAL A 153 8.09 -1.48 17.40
N GLU A 154 8.94 -2.27 16.73
CA GLU A 154 10.36 -1.94 16.57
C GLU A 154 10.57 -0.71 15.68
N ALA A 155 9.77 -0.57 14.62
CA ALA A 155 9.81 0.62 13.77
C ALA A 155 9.52 1.91 14.54
N CYS A 156 8.61 1.88 15.54
CA CYS A 156 8.32 3.01 16.42
C CYS A 156 9.56 3.43 17.24
N ARG A 157 10.32 2.46 17.77
CA ARG A 157 11.53 2.73 18.57
C ARG A 157 12.65 3.34 17.74
N GLY A 158 12.71 3.00 16.45
CA GLY A 158 13.71 3.54 15.53
C GLY A 158 13.51 5.02 15.19
N THR A 159 12.29 5.55 15.34
CA THR A 159 11.99 6.97 15.14
C THR A 159 12.49 7.86 16.27
N GLU A 160 12.55 7.37 17.51
CA GLU A 160 13.06 8.12 18.67
C GLU A 160 14.57 8.41 18.61
N LYS A 161 15.35 7.55 17.94
CA LYS A 161 16.82 7.73 17.82
C LYS A 161 17.23 8.74 16.75
N ARG A 162 16.28 9.33 16.03
CA ARG A 162 16.52 10.24 14.89
C ARG A 162 15.95 11.65 15.10
N ALA A 163 15.29 11.92 16.22
CA ALA A 163 14.86 13.23 16.68
C ALA A 163 15.90 13.82 17.65
#